data_543955a69d66663ce3d400136196f06f
#
_entry.id   543955a69d66663ce3d400136196f06f
#
_cell.length_a   1.000
_cell.length_b   1.000
_cell.length_c   1.000
_cell.angle_alpha   90.00
_cell.angle_beta   90.00
_cell.angle_gamma   90.00
#
_symmetry.space_group_name_H-M   'P 1'
#
loop_
_entity.id
_entity.type
_entity.pdbx_description
1 polymer ?
#
loop_
_entity_poly.entity_id
_entity_poly.type
_entity_poly.pdbx_seq_one_letter_code
_entity_poly.pdbx_strand_id
1 'polypeptide(L)'
;MYDYIIIGGGIAGLTINSYLTNKYKTLLLEKNKFIGGRAIEGKFHGEHIKLGAGIGALHNKHLLKLMKKLKIKYNIYPSNINLLFKSNFDMKKNIKNIKNKYNILKKQNNKDIKYLSVKKFLIKYFGKDFFEEYDKIAEYKDYHNSDLEYYIRYYPITDHIPSPYKLLSISWSELINKLIKIIKQKNKIKINTEVKKIVYDSDKKFYIINNKYYCKNIIFATTVNTLNKILENNNILDIDYTKYIGSVPFLRIFTYHKNGHNLKIDRYNITDNRLEKIIVMSDKVLMISYCDNLNALYWYKLYKSNKLKVIEKIKNIIKNMLNHDLEIDDINFVYWNEGIHYFYPQKNIKLNKLIKFLSHPTDNIYVCGEMLSYKQGWVEGSIESADRIYKLLKIKI
;
A
#
# COMPACT_ATOMS: atom_id res chain seq x y z
N MET A 1 19.96 -26.77 5.18
CA MET A 1 18.50 -26.63 5.17
C MET A 1 18.12 -25.46 6.05
N TYR A 2 17.11 -24.66 5.68
CA TYR A 2 16.55 -23.55 6.46
C TYR A 2 15.25 -24.00 7.16
N ASP A 3 14.93 -23.40 8.30
CA ASP A 3 13.63 -23.60 8.93
C ASP A 3 12.56 -22.81 8.18
N TYR A 4 12.89 -21.59 7.75
CA TYR A 4 12.01 -20.73 6.95
C TYR A 4 12.77 -20.07 5.79
N ILE A 5 12.14 -20.05 4.61
CA ILE A 5 12.53 -19.14 3.53
C ILE A 5 11.43 -18.09 3.37
N ILE A 6 11.82 -16.82 3.43
CA ILE A 6 10.95 -15.66 3.26
C ILE A 6 11.12 -15.15 1.83
N ILE A 7 10.03 -15.07 1.08
CA ILE A 7 10.02 -14.61 -0.32
C ILE A 7 9.43 -13.20 -0.35
N GLY A 8 10.27 -12.21 -0.64
CA GLY A 8 9.95 -10.79 -0.67
C GLY A 8 10.62 -9.99 0.45
N GLY A 9 11.40 -8.98 0.07
CA GLY A 9 12.18 -8.11 0.96
C GLY A 9 11.51 -6.78 1.29
N GLY A 10 10.16 -6.70 1.23
CA GLY A 10 9.39 -5.57 1.70
C GLY A 10 9.31 -5.53 3.24
N ILE A 11 8.62 -4.50 3.79
CA ILE A 11 8.48 -4.31 5.25
C ILE A 11 7.91 -5.56 5.93
N ALA A 12 6.92 -6.23 5.36
CA ALA A 12 6.34 -7.45 5.95
C ALA A 12 7.38 -8.57 6.07
N GLY A 13 8.11 -8.87 4.98
CA GLY A 13 9.14 -9.90 4.96
C GLY A 13 10.31 -9.60 5.88
N LEU A 14 10.76 -8.35 5.93
CA LEU A 14 11.80 -7.91 6.87
C LEU A 14 11.33 -8.02 8.33
N THR A 15 10.10 -7.61 8.62
CA THR A 15 9.55 -7.65 9.99
C THR A 15 9.44 -9.09 10.49
N ILE A 16 8.80 -9.99 9.72
CA ILE A 16 8.66 -11.39 10.14
C ILE A 16 10.03 -12.07 10.25
N ASN A 17 10.94 -11.81 9.31
CA ASN A 17 12.28 -12.39 9.38
C ASN A 17 13.04 -11.92 10.63
N SER A 18 12.94 -10.63 10.98
CA SER A 18 13.58 -10.10 12.20
C SER A 18 13.05 -10.75 13.49
N TYR A 19 11.79 -11.18 13.50
CA TYR A 19 11.20 -11.89 14.64
C TYR A 19 11.67 -13.34 14.75
N LEU A 20 11.95 -13.98 13.62
CA LEU A 20 12.38 -15.37 13.55
C LEU A 20 13.89 -15.55 13.80
N THR A 21 14.68 -14.53 13.50
CA THR A 21 16.16 -14.59 13.43
C THR A 21 16.83 -15.19 14.65
N ASN A 22 16.30 -14.98 15.84
CA ASN A 22 16.94 -15.48 17.07
C ASN A 22 16.68 -16.96 17.38
N LYS A 23 15.63 -17.54 16.77
CA LYS A 23 15.17 -18.90 17.06
C LYS A 23 15.37 -19.86 15.90
N TYR A 24 15.38 -19.35 14.67
CA TYR A 24 15.32 -20.16 13.45
C TYR A 24 16.40 -19.75 12.46
N LYS A 25 16.86 -20.73 11.69
CA LYS A 25 17.71 -20.51 10.52
C LYS A 25 16.85 -20.05 9.36
N THR A 26 16.97 -18.78 8.96
CA THR A 26 16.15 -18.19 7.92
C THR A 26 16.97 -17.73 6.70
N LEU A 27 16.31 -17.64 5.55
CA LEU A 27 16.83 -17.01 4.34
C LEU A 27 15.74 -16.10 3.76
N LEU A 28 16.08 -14.84 3.47
CA LEU A 28 15.20 -13.94 2.74
C LEU A 28 15.68 -13.83 1.29
N LEU A 29 14.76 -14.00 0.35
CA LEU A 29 14.99 -13.89 -1.10
C LEU A 29 14.20 -12.68 -1.63
N GLU A 30 14.90 -11.74 -2.28
CA GLU A 30 14.31 -10.56 -2.93
C GLU A 30 14.72 -10.51 -4.40
N LYS A 31 13.74 -10.35 -5.29
CA LYS A 31 13.96 -10.31 -6.73
C LYS A 31 14.71 -9.07 -7.22
N ASN A 32 14.49 -7.93 -6.56
CA ASN A 32 15.07 -6.65 -6.93
C ASN A 32 16.50 -6.52 -6.37
N LYS A 33 17.22 -5.53 -6.91
CA LYS A 33 18.55 -5.12 -6.41
C LYS A 33 18.51 -4.33 -5.10
N PHE A 34 17.32 -3.96 -4.62
CA PHE A 34 17.08 -3.17 -3.40
C PHE A 34 16.09 -3.86 -2.47
N ILE A 35 16.16 -3.53 -1.20
CA ILE A 35 15.31 -4.02 -0.12
C ILE A 35 14.38 -2.88 0.32
N GLY A 36 13.17 -3.22 0.79
CA GLY A 36 12.19 -2.28 1.33
C GLY A 36 10.85 -2.29 0.59
N GLY A 37 10.82 -2.87 -0.62
CA GLY A 37 9.60 -2.93 -1.42
C GLY A 37 9.07 -1.54 -1.73
N ARG A 38 7.80 -1.27 -1.37
CA ARG A 38 7.14 0.03 -1.56
C ARG A 38 7.47 1.09 -0.49
N ALA A 39 8.26 0.75 0.55
CA ALA A 39 8.65 1.70 1.59
C ALA A 39 10.09 2.19 1.40
N ILE A 40 10.43 2.66 0.19
CA ILE A 40 11.76 3.15 -0.17
C ILE A 40 11.78 4.67 -0.33
N GLU A 41 12.95 5.22 -0.14
CA GLU A 41 13.25 6.65 -0.24
C GLU A 41 14.30 6.88 -1.32
N GLY A 42 14.36 8.09 -1.82
CA GLY A 42 15.34 8.54 -2.80
C GLY A 42 15.71 10.00 -2.60
N LYS A 43 16.50 10.52 -3.52
CA LYS A 43 16.81 11.96 -3.61
C LYS A 43 16.44 12.45 -5.01
N PHE A 44 15.94 13.69 -5.06
CA PHE A 44 15.65 14.39 -6.30
C PHE A 44 16.06 15.85 -6.13
N HIS A 45 17.06 16.30 -6.88
CA HIS A 45 17.68 17.63 -6.75
C HIS A 45 18.02 18.03 -5.31
N GLY A 46 18.62 17.09 -4.55
CA GLY A 46 19.02 17.32 -3.16
C GLY A 46 17.92 17.03 -2.12
N GLU A 47 16.65 17.09 -2.49
CA GLU A 47 15.53 16.81 -1.62
C GLU A 47 15.34 15.31 -1.36
N HIS A 48 15.04 14.96 -0.11
CA HIS A 48 14.64 13.62 0.24
C HIS A 48 13.20 13.36 -0.17
N ILE A 49 12.97 12.39 -1.04
CA ILE A 49 11.64 12.04 -1.53
C ILE A 49 11.26 10.61 -1.13
N LYS A 50 9.98 10.42 -0.87
CA LYS A 50 9.38 9.11 -0.62
C LYS A 50 8.88 8.53 -1.94
N LEU A 51 9.46 7.40 -2.36
CA LEU A 51 9.13 6.79 -3.65
C LEU A 51 7.87 5.90 -3.61
N GLY A 52 7.45 5.49 -2.44
CA GLY A 52 6.25 4.69 -2.20
C GLY A 52 5.51 5.16 -0.95
N ALA A 53 5.56 4.41 0.15
CA ALA A 53 4.94 4.83 1.41
C ALA A 53 5.41 6.23 1.84
N GLY A 54 4.46 7.11 2.16
CA GLY A 54 4.78 8.51 2.47
C GLY A 54 4.98 8.75 3.96
N ILE A 55 4.05 8.29 4.75
CA ILE A 55 3.86 8.71 6.14
C ILE A 55 3.39 7.54 7.00
N GLY A 56 3.49 7.71 8.31
CA GLY A 56 2.72 6.97 9.30
C GLY A 56 1.70 7.86 10.00
N ALA A 57 0.96 7.31 10.94
CA ALA A 57 0.01 8.05 11.76
C ALA A 57 0.08 7.60 13.23
N LEU A 58 -0.29 8.47 14.19
CA LEU A 58 -0.24 8.13 15.62
C LEU A 58 -1.17 6.96 16.03
N HIS A 59 -2.15 6.62 15.20
CA HIS A 59 -3.00 5.44 15.44
C HIS A 59 -2.42 4.13 14.88
N ASN A 60 -1.24 4.16 14.22
CA ASN A 60 -0.55 3.00 13.69
C ASN A 60 0.18 2.24 14.82
N LYS A 61 -0.55 1.41 15.57
CA LYS A 61 -0.07 0.75 16.80
C LYS A 61 1.08 -0.21 16.57
N HIS A 62 1.03 -1.00 15.49
CA HIS A 62 2.09 -1.97 15.16
C HIS A 62 3.37 -1.27 14.72
N LEU A 63 3.25 -0.23 13.88
CA LEU A 63 4.36 0.60 13.45
C LEU A 63 5.04 1.29 14.63
N LEU A 64 4.27 1.96 15.50
CA LEU A 64 4.80 2.62 16.68
C LEU A 64 5.50 1.65 17.65
N LYS A 65 4.92 0.46 17.86
CA LYS A 65 5.53 -0.60 18.66
C LYS A 65 6.88 -1.05 18.09
N LEU A 66 6.93 -1.26 16.77
CA LEU A 66 8.16 -1.65 16.08
C LEU A 66 9.21 -0.53 16.15
N MET A 67 8.83 0.72 15.91
CA MET A 67 9.72 1.87 15.97
C MET A 67 10.29 2.06 17.38
N LYS A 68 9.46 1.93 18.44
CA LYS A 68 9.91 1.97 19.82
C LYS A 68 10.96 0.88 20.10
N LYS A 69 10.68 -0.36 19.67
CA LYS A 69 11.62 -1.50 19.82
C LYS A 69 12.94 -1.23 19.10
N LEU A 70 12.90 -0.60 17.93
CA LEU A 70 14.08 -0.29 17.11
C LEU A 70 14.72 1.05 17.47
N LYS A 71 14.19 1.79 18.44
CA LYS A 71 14.65 3.15 18.82
C LYS A 71 14.73 4.08 17.61
N ILE A 72 13.66 4.13 16.82
CA ILE A 72 13.52 5.03 15.65
C ILE A 72 12.77 6.26 16.10
N LYS A 73 13.32 7.42 15.80
CA LYS A 73 12.69 8.72 16.04
C LYS A 73 11.73 9.07 14.90
N TYR A 74 10.74 9.89 15.18
CA TYR A 74 9.80 10.43 14.21
C TYR A 74 9.39 11.84 14.60
N ASN A 75 9.00 12.63 13.62
CA ASN A 75 8.40 13.94 13.84
C ASN A 75 6.90 13.86 13.64
N ILE A 76 6.16 14.59 14.48
CA ILE A 76 4.71 14.70 14.38
C ILE A 76 4.38 16.02 13.68
N TYR A 77 3.48 15.99 12.73
CA TYR A 77 2.96 17.19 12.09
C TYR A 77 1.45 17.08 11.82
N PRO A 78 0.71 18.20 11.82
CA PRO A 78 -0.70 18.20 11.48
C PRO A 78 -0.90 17.90 9.99
N SER A 79 -1.97 17.20 9.65
CA SER A 79 -2.41 17.08 8.27
C SER A 79 -3.45 18.17 7.98
N ASN A 80 -3.00 19.32 7.56
CA ASN A 80 -3.91 20.31 6.99
C ASN A 80 -4.01 20.03 5.49
N ILE A 81 -5.20 19.71 5.03
CA ILE A 81 -5.50 19.45 3.63
C ILE A 81 -6.30 20.62 3.10
N ASN A 82 -5.84 21.18 2.00
CA ASN A 82 -6.52 22.24 1.27
C ASN A 82 -7.17 21.69 -0.02
N LEU A 83 -8.34 22.20 -0.39
CA LEU A 83 -8.99 21.88 -1.66
C LEU A 83 -8.69 23.02 -2.64
N LEU A 84 -8.09 22.69 -3.80
CA LEU A 84 -7.85 23.67 -4.88
C LEU A 84 -9.06 23.80 -5.82
N PHE A 85 -10.25 23.52 -5.30
CA PHE A 85 -11.53 23.68 -5.98
C PHE A 85 -12.64 23.98 -4.97
N LYS A 86 -13.74 24.55 -5.44
CA LYS A 86 -14.91 24.82 -4.57
C LYS A 86 -15.73 23.56 -4.39
N SER A 87 -16.02 23.21 -3.13
CA SER A 87 -16.96 22.13 -2.79
C SER A 87 -17.69 22.45 -1.50
N ASN A 88 -18.98 22.21 -1.50
CA ASN A 88 -19.84 22.28 -0.31
C ASN A 88 -20.10 20.88 0.28
N PHE A 89 -19.40 19.84 -0.21
CA PHE A 89 -19.60 18.47 0.21
C PHE A 89 -18.92 18.20 1.56
N ASP A 90 -19.73 18.04 2.61
CA ASP A 90 -19.22 17.67 3.94
C ASP A 90 -18.87 16.18 4.00
N MET A 91 -17.61 15.85 3.75
CA MET A 91 -17.11 14.47 3.76
C MET A 91 -17.37 13.77 5.10
N LYS A 92 -17.17 14.43 6.23
CA LYS A 92 -17.36 13.85 7.57
C LYS A 92 -18.82 13.47 7.83
N LYS A 93 -19.75 14.39 7.53
CA LYS A 93 -21.20 14.14 7.61
C LYS A 93 -21.60 12.99 6.70
N ASN A 94 -21.12 12.99 5.47
CA ASN A 94 -21.48 12.00 4.46
C ASN A 94 -20.93 10.60 4.77
N ILE A 95 -19.72 10.47 5.30
CA ILE A 95 -19.23 9.18 5.81
C ILE A 95 -20.13 8.64 6.93
N LYS A 96 -20.59 9.50 7.84
CA LYS A 96 -21.56 9.09 8.88
C LYS A 96 -22.87 8.59 8.27
N ASN A 97 -23.38 9.28 7.25
CA ASN A 97 -24.61 8.88 6.54
C ASN A 97 -24.42 7.53 5.82
N ILE A 98 -23.28 7.31 5.17
CA ILE A 98 -22.92 6.03 4.53
C ILE A 98 -22.94 4.89 5.55
N LYS A 99 -22.29 5.08 6.70
CA LYS A 99 -22.26 4.09 7.80
C LYS A 99 -23.66 3.81 8.36
N ASN A 100 -24.46 4.84 8.56
CA ASN A 100 -25.84 4.69 9.05
C ASN A 100 -26.69 3.89 8.05
N LYS A 101 -26.65 4.23 6.77
CA LYS A 101 -27.38 3.50 5.72
C LYS A 101 -26.97 2.02 5.67
N TYR A 102 -25.68 1.73 5.70
CA TYR A 102 -25.17 0.36 5.77
C TYR A 102 -25.73 -0.39 7.00
N ASN A 103 -25.70 0.22 8.19
CA ASN A 103 -26.18 -0.41 9.41
C ASN A 103 -27.69 -0.69 9.38
N ILE A 104 -28.50 0.21 8.81
CA ILE A 104 -29.94 0.02 8.62
C ILE A 104 -30.18 -1.20 7.72
N LEU A 105 -29.56 -1.23 6.55
CA LEU A 105 -29.71 -2.33 5.59
C LEU A 105 -29.26 -3.67 6.16
N LYS A 106 -28.19 -3.64 6.96
CA LYS A 106 -27.69 -4.84 7.65
C LYS A 106 -28.68 -5.36 8.69
N LYS A 107 -29.34 -4.50 9.47
CA LYS A 107 -30.40 -4.87 10.42
C LYS A 107 -31.63 -5.44 9.70
N GLN A 108 -31.94 -4.95 8.51
CA GLN A 108 -33.03 -5.45 7.66
C GLN A 108 -32.69 -6.77 6.93
N ASN A 109 -31.53 -7.40 7.24
CA ASN A 109 -31.02 -8.60 6.55
C ASN A 109 -30.95 -8.48 5.03
N ASN A 110 -30.73 -7.26 4.51
CA ASN A 110 -30.59 -7.05 3.06
C ASN A 110 -29.35 -7.78 2.55
N LYS A 111 -29.55 -8.87 1.82
CA LYS A 111 -28.49 -9.73 1.31
C LYS A 111 -27.64 -9.06 0.24
N ASP A 112 -28.20 -8.12 -0.49
CA ASP A 112 -27.53 -7.44 -1.61
C ASP A 112 -26.27 -6.67 -1.19
N ILE A 113 -26.25 -6.12 0.04
CA ILE A 113 -25.10 -5.33 0.51
C ILE A 113 -23.79 -6.13 0.57
N LYS A 114 -23.88 -7.47 0.68
CA LYS A 114 -22.68 -8.33 0.69
C LYS A 114 -21.99 -8.47 -0.66
N TYR A 115 -22.67 -8.07 -1.73
CA TYR A 115 -22.18 -8.20 -3.10
C TYR A 115 -21.73 -6.87 -3.69
N LEU A 116 -21.94 -5.78 -2.97
CA LEU A 116 -21.65 -4.45 -3.47
C LEU A 116 -20.22 -4.03 -3.09
N SER A 117 -19.48 -3.57 -4.10
CA SER A 117 -18.32 -2.72 -3.82
C SER A 117 -18.77 -1.36 -3.31
N VAL A 118 -17.85 -0.62 -2.70
CA VAL A 118 -18.15 0.72 -2.16
C VAL A 118 -18.75 1.63 -3.23
N LYS A 119 -18.14 1.71 -4.41
CA LYS A 119 -18.68 2.52 -5.53
C LYS A 119 -20.10 2.12 -5.90
N LYS A 120 -20.37 0.82 -6.07
CA LYS A 120 -21.72 0.32 -6.41
C LYS A 120 -22.73 0.65 -5.31
N PHE A 121 -22.33 0.57 -4.05
CA PHE A 121 -23.18 0.93 -2.91
C PHE A 121 -23.51 2.43 -2.90
N LEU A 122 -22.50 3.28 -3.09
CA LEU A 122 -22.70 4.74 -3.11
C LEU A 122 -23.65 5.16 -4.24
N ILE A 123 -23.43 4.64 -5.45
CA ILE A 123 -24.31 4.96 -6.58
C ILE A 123 -25.73 4.43 -6.36
N LYS A 124 -25.90 3.19 -5.86
CA LYS A 124 -27.20 2.56 -5.65
C LYS A 124 -28.06 3.29 -4.61
N TYR A 125 -27.46 3.75 -3.50
CA TYR A 125 -28.21 4.26 -2.35
C TYR A 125 -28.13 5.77 -2.14
N PHE A 126 -27.22 6.45 -2.82
CA PHE A 126 -27.02 7.90 -2.71
C PHE A 126 -27.08 8.63 -4.07
N GLY A 127 -26.99 7.90 -5.17
CA GLY A 127 -26.99 8.46 -6.53
C GLY A 127 -25.61 8.70 -7.11
N LYS A 128 -25.58 8.90 -8.43
CA LYS A 128 -24.33 9.10 -9.18
C LYS A 128 -23.67 10.43 -8.83
N ASP A 129 -24.43 11.50 -8.74
CA ASP A 129 -23.92 12.85 -8.41
C ASP A 129 -23.27 12.87 -7.03
N PHE A 130 -23.90 12.20 -6.03
CA PHE A 130 -23.29 12.04 -4.73
C PHE A 130 -21.95 11.32 -4.81
N PHE A 131 -21.86 10.24 -5.59
CA PHE A 131 -20.60 9.51 -5.77
C PHE A 131 -19.53 10.38 -6.43
N GLU A 132 -19.87 11.17 -7.44
CA GLU A 132 -18.93 12.04 -8.13
C GLU A 132 -18.38 13.13 -7.20
N GLU A 133 -19.22 13.77 -6.39
CA GLU A 133 -18.77 14.74 -5.38
C GLU A 133 -17.91 14.09 -4.28
N TYR A 134 -18.33 12.90 -3.81
CA TYR A 134 -17.55 12.12 -2.85
C TYR A 134 -16.15 11.79 -3.41
N ASP A 135 -16.11 11.34 -4.66
CA ASP A 135 -14.88 10.89 -5.32
C ASP A 135 -13.89 12.04 -5.59
N LYS A 136 -14.38 13.25 -5.87
CA LYS A 136 -13.51 14.44 -6.02
C LYS A 136 -12.71 14.74 -4.76
N ILE A 137 -13.32 14.60 -3.58
CA ILE A 137 -12.70 14.93 -2.29
C ILE A 137 -11.92 13.76 -1.71
N ALA A 138 -12.32 12.52 -2.02
CA ALA A 138 -11.64 11.33 -1.54
C ALA A 138 -10.17 11.32 -1.96
N GLU A 139 -9.26 11.20 -0.98
CA GLU A 139 -7.82 11.28 -1.24
C GLU A 139 -7.29 10.14 -2.10
N TYR A 140 -7.95 8.99 -2.07
CA TYR A 140 -7.57 7.78 -2.82
C TYR A 140 -8.78 7.17 -3.48
N LYS A 141 -8.57 6.48 -4.61
CA LYS A 141 -9.62 5.83 -5.41
C LYS A 141 -9.58 4.30 -5.34
N ASP A 142 -8.67 3.74 -4.55
CA ASP A 142 -8.51 2.30 -4.33
C ASP A 142 -9.77 1.65 -3.73
N TYR A 143 -10.59 2.43 -3.00
CA TYR A 143 -11.84 1.96 -2.40
C TYR A 143 -12.94 1.59 -3.40
N HIS A 144 -12.87 2.01 -4.67
CA HIS A 144 -13.97 1.83 -5.64
C HIS A 144 -14.47 0.39 -5.72
N ASN A 145 -13.56 -0.57 -5.81
CA ASN A 145 -13.87 -1.98 -5.93
C ASN A 145 -13.79 -2.74 -4.61
N SER A 146 -13.49 -2.04 -3.51
CA SER A 146 -13.31 -2.63 -2.19
C SER A 146 -14.61 -3.20 -1.63
N ASP A 147 -14.48 -4.24 -0.81
CA ASP A 147 -15.56 -4.79 0.02
C ASP A 147 -16.16 -3.71 0.91
N LEU A 148 -17.49 -3.62 0.91
CA LEU A 148 -18.20 -2.57 1.64
C LEU A 148 -18.06 -2.73 3.17
N GLU A 149 -18.11 -3.96 3.71
CA GLU A 149 -17.97 -4.19 5.15
C GLU A 149 -16.55 -3.86 5.62
N TYR A 150 -15.53 -4.23 4.81
CA TYR A 150 -14.15 -3.83 5.05
C TYR A 150 -14.01 -2.31 5.09
N TYR A 151 -14.53 -1.63 4.09
CA TYR A 151 -14.49 -0.16 4.00
C TYR A 151 -15.13 0.50 5.23
N ILE A 152 -16.34 0.11 5.60
CA ILE A 152 -17.07 0.69 6.74
C ILE A 152 -16.34 0.48 8.07
N ARG A 153 -15.67 -0.66 8.26
CA ARG A 153 -15.06 -1.03 9.55
C ARG A 153 -13.60 -0.64 9.68
N TYR A 154 -12.84 -0.77 8.62
CA TYR A 154 -11.39 -0.80 8.69
C TYR A 154 -10.71 0.22 7.79
N TYR A 155 -11.37 0.65 6.70
CA TYR A 155 -10.79 1.68 5.86
C TYR A 155 -10.62 2.93 6.69
N PRO A 156 -9.41 3.49 6.75
CA PRO A 156 -9.16 4.61 7.65
C PRO A 156 -10.00 5.81 7.24
N ILE A 157 -10.81 6.31 8.17
CA ILE A 157 -11.51 7.58 7.98
C ILE A 157 -10.50 8.69 7.63
N THR A 158 -9.26 8.54 8.11
CA THR A 158 -8.12 9.39 7.79
C THR A 158 -7.81 9.52 6.30
N ASP A 159 -8.19 8.53 5.48
CA ASP A 159 -7.90 8.52 4.05
C ASP A 159 -8.94 9.30 3.23
N HIS A 160 -9.99 9.83 3.88
CA HIS A 160 -11.05 10.57 3.21
C HIS A 160 -11.47 11.84 3.93
N ILE A 161 -11.00 12.09 5.13
CA ILE A 161 -11.40 13.28 5.88
C ILE A 161 -10.21 14.19 6.06
N PRO A 162 -10.27 15.42 5.55
CA PRO A 162 -9.41 16.50 6.01
C PRO A 162 -9.62 16.64 7.53
N SER A 163 -8.72 16.12 8.31
CA SER A 163 -8.82 16.15 9.76
C SER A 163 -7.46 16.45 10.36
N PRO A 164 -7.39 17.11 11.52
CA PRO A 164 -6.14 17.37 12.20
C PRO A 164 -5.53 16.09 12.78
N TYR A 165 -5.36 15.06 11.93
CA TYR A 165 -4.63 13.87 12.33
C TYR A 165 -3.16 14.20 12.51
N LYS A 166 -2.60 13.64 13.56
CA LYS A 166 -1.17 13.73 13.79
C LYS A 166 -0.49 12.67 12.93
N LEU A 167 0.11 13.13 11.86
CA LEU A 167 0.89 12.33 10.93
C LEU A 167 2.33 12.19 11.42
N LEU A 168 2.98 11.13 11.00
CA LEU A 168 4.36 10.82 11.36
C LEU A 168 5.27 10.92 10.14
N SER A 169 6.27 11.78 10.22
CA SER A 169 7.41 11.75 9.31
C SER A 169 8.43 10.73 9.84
N ILE A 170 8.67 9.70 9.06
CA ILE A 170 9.52 8.56 9.43
C ILE A 170 10.54 8.36 8.34
N SER A 171 11.79 8.05 8.69
CA SER A 171 12.75 7.51 7.74
C SER A 171 12.51 6.01 7.55
N TRP A 172 11.97 5.67 6.39
CA TRP A 172 11.81 4.25 6.00
C TRP A 172 13.16 3.56 5.81
N SER A 173 14.16 4.30 5.32
CA SER A 173 15.53 3.80 5.16
C SER A 173 16.12 3.41 6.51
N GLU A 174 15.91 4.21 7.57
CA GLU A 174 16.36 3.85 8.92
C GLU A 174 15.67 2.58 9.43
N LEU A 175 14.34 2.48 9.27
CA LEU A 175 13.57 1.30 9.66
C LEU A 175 14.09 0.03 8.96
N ILE A 176 14.25 0.11 7.63
CA ILE A 176 14.75 -1.00 6.81
C ILE A 176 16.15 -1.40 7.24
N ASN A 177 17.06 -0.45 7.40
CA ASN A 177 18.46 -0.71 7.77
C ASN A 177 18.56 -1.38 9.14
N LYS A 178 17.77 -0.95 10.14
CA LYS A 178 17.72 -1.58 11.46
C LYS A 178 17.19 -3.02 11.40
N LEU A 179 16.15 -3.28 10.60
CA LEU A 179 15.65 -4.64 10.38
C LEU A 179 16.69 -5.53 9.70
N ILE A 180 17.35 -5.02 8.65
CA ILE A 180 18.44 -5.73 7.95
C ILE A 180 19.58 -6.06 8.92
N LYS A 181 19.98 -5.10 9.77
CA LYS A 181 21.05 -5.31 10.77
C LYS A 181 20.72 -6.45 11.72
N ILE A 182 19.47 -6.51 12.24
CA ILE A 182 19.02 -7.60 13.08
C ILE A 182 19.11 -8.95 12.37
N ILE A 183 18.59 -9.02 11.14
CA ILE A 183 18.56 -10.26 10.36
C ILE A 183 19.97 -10.76 10.06
N LYS A 184 20.86 -9.89 9.63
CA LYS A 184 22.23 -10.24 9.22
C LYS A 184 23.13 -10.70 10.39
N GLN A 185 22.74 -10.51 11.62
CA GLN A 185 23.49 -11.03 12.78
C GLN A 185 23.59 -12.56 12.76
N LYS A 186 22.54 -13.27 12.31
CA LYS A 186 22.45 -14.73 12.36
C LYS A 186 22.00 -15.39 11.06
N ASN A 187 21.40 -14.62 10.13
CA ASN A 187 20.73 -15.13 8.94
C ASN A 187 21.13 -14.37 7.67
N LYS A 188 20.65 -14.85 6.53
CA LYS A 188 21.06 -14.35 5.21
C LYS A 188 19.91 -13.65 4.47
N ILE A 189 20.26 -12.58 3.74
CA ILE A 189 19.42 -11.90 2.78
C ILE A 189 20.10 -11.99 1.43
N LYS A 190 19.35 -12.41 0.41
CA LYS A 190 19.80 -12.45 -0.98
C LYS A 190 18.90 -11.58 -1.84
N ILE A 191 19.49 -10.55 -2.41
CA ILE A 191 18.89 -9.68 -3.43
C ILE A 191 19.16 -10.25 -4.83
N ASN A 192 18.55 -9.66 -5.86
CA ASN A 192 18.64 -10.14 -7.24
C ASN A 192 18.34 -11.66 -7.35
N THR A 193 17.42 -12.14 -6.51
CA THR A 193 17.11 -13.58 -6.43
C THR A 193 15.60 -13.75 -6.55
N GLU A 194 15.14 -13.85 -7.79
CA GLU A 194 13.74 -14.16 -8.08
C GLU A 194 13.45 -15.63 -7.81
N VAL A 195 12.36 -15.92 -7.13
CA VAL A 195 11.85 -17.27 -6.95
C VAL A 195 11.01 -17.65 -8.16
N LYS A 196 11.54 -18.61 -8.95
CA LYS A 196 10.91 -19.11 -10.18
C LYS A 196 10.39 -20.52 -10.03
N LYS A 197 11.08 -21.35 -9.25
CA LYS A 197 10.76 -22.78 -9.08
C LYS A 197 10.65 -23.14 -7.60
N ILE A 198 9.57 -23.82 -7.26
CA ILE A 198 9.36 -24.41 -5.93
C ILE A 198 8.88 -25.83 -6.13
N VAL A 199 9.52 -26.78 -5.48
CA VAL A 199 9.12 -28.19 -5.47
C VAL A 199 8.96 -28.64 -4.02
N TYR A 200 7.91 -29.36 -3.72
CA TYR A 200 7.73 -30.02 -2.43
C TYR A 200 8.15 -31.49 -2.55
N ASP A 201 9.11 -31.89 -1.74
CA ASP A 201 9.54 -33.28 -1.58
C ASP A 201 8.66 -33.92 -0.48
N SER A 202 7.68 -34.74 -0.88
CA SER A 202 6.73 -35.39 0.02
C SER A 202 7.38 -36.38 0.99
N ASP A 203 8.42 -37.08 0.53
CA ASP A 203 9.10 -38.12 1.31
C ASP A 203 9.93 -37.51 2.44
N LYS A 204 10.63 -36.41 2.11
CA LYS A 204 11.51 -35.72 3.03
C LYS A 204 10.85 -34.53 3.74
N LYS A 205 9.62 -34.20 3.37
CA LYS A 205 8.78 -33.13 3.95
C LYS A 205 9.45 -31.74 3.99
N PHE A 206 10.04 -31.33 2.87
CA PHE A 206 10.64 -30.01 2.70
C PHE A 206 10.43 -29.42 1.30
N TYR A 207 10.64 -28.12 1.17
CA TYR A 207 10.57 -27.40 -0.09
C TYR A 207 11.97 -27.19 -0.67
N ILE A 208 12.08 -27.29 -1.99
CA ILE A 208 13.27 -26.95 -2.78
C ILE A 208 12.95 -25.72 -3.62
N ILE A 209 13.66 -24.63 -3.38
CA ILE A 209 13.46 -23.34 -4.08
C ILE A 209 14.62 -23.11 -5.03
N ASN A 210 14.30 -22.84 -6.31
CA ASN A 210 15.26 -22.62 -7.42
C ASN A 210 16.33 -23.73 -7.52
N ASN A 211 15.99 -24.98 -7.25
CA ASN A 211 16.88 -26.15 -7.21
C ASN A 211 18.13 -25.97 -6.31
N LYS A 212 18.09 -25.03 -5.37
CA LYS A 212 19.29 -24.61 -4.60
C LYS A 212 19.05 -24.44 -3.11
N TYR A 213 17.87 -23.99 -2.71
CA TYR A 213 17.58 -23.64 -1.33
C TYR A 213 16.54 -24.59 -0.76
N TYR A 214 16.84 -25.18 0.39
CA TYR A 214 16.00 -26.18 1.06
C TYR A 214 15.42 -25.62 2.33
N CYS A 215 14.10 -25.73 2.56
CA CYS A 215 13.46 -25.27 3.78
C CYS A 215 12.26 -26.12 4.20
N LYS A 216 11.95 -26.08 5.50
CA LYS A 216 10.74 -26.73 6.04
C LYS A 216 9.48 -25.91 5.77
N ASN A 217 9.60 -24.60 5.81
CA ASN A 217 8.46 -23.67 5.70
C ASN A 217 8.76 -22.52 4.75
N ILE A 218 7.70 -22.03 4.06
CA ILE A 218 7.76 -20.84 3.21
C ILE A 218 6.88 -19.73 3.79
N ILE A 219 7.41 -18.52 3.79
CA ILE A 219 6.62 -17.31 4.09
C ILE A 219 6.63 -16.40 2.86
N PHE A 220 5.50 -16.26 2.19
CA PHE A 220 5.33 -15.30 1.10
C PHE A 220 5.03 -13.92 1.67
N ALA A 221 5.81 -12.92 1.26
CA ALA A 221 5.67 -11.50 1.62
C ALA A 221 5.72 -10.62 0.35
N THR A 222 5.01 -11.04 -0.67
CA THR A 222 4.95 -10.42 -2.00
C THR A 222 3.64 -9.67 -2.23
N THR A 223 3.45 -9.10 -3.42
CA THR A 223 2.16 -8.57 -3.90
C THR A 223 1.28 -9.71 -4.43
N VAL A 224 -0.03 -9.46 -4.56
CA VAL A 224 -1.02 -10.51 -4.89
C VAL A 224 -0.74 -11.18 -6.23
N ASN A 225 -0.48 -10.41 -7.30
CA ASN A 225 -0.22 -10.98 -8.62
C ASN A 225 1.11 -11.74 -8.67
N THR A 226 2.14 -11.23 -7.96
CA THR A 226 3.41 -11.94 -7.84
C THR A 226 3.24 -13.27 -7.10
N LEU A 227 2.47 -13.27 -6.00
CA LEU A 227 2.14 -14.50 -5.26
C LEU A 227 1.43 -15.50 -6.17
N ASN A 228 0.33 -15.07 -6.80
CA ASN A 228 -0.50 -15.94 -7.62
C ASN A 228 0.31 -16.57 -8.75
N LYS A 229 1.12 -15.77 -9.45
CA LYS A 229 2.03 -16.27 -10.49
C LYS A 229 3.01 -17.35 -9.99
N ILE A 230 3.56 -17.17 -8.78
CA ILE A 230 4.46 -18.18 -8.19
C ILE A 230 3.69 -19.46 -7.87
N LEU A 231 2.48 -19.36 -7.31
CA LEU A 231 1.67 -20.50 -6.95
C LEU A 231 1.23 -21.30 -8.18
N GLU A 232 0.71 -20.63 -9.21
CA GLU A 232 0.28 -21.24 -10.48
C GLU A 232 1.44 -21.96 -11.19
N ASN A 233 2.58 -21.29 -11.32
CA ASN A 233 3.74 -21.86 -12.03
C ASN A 233 4.34 -23.09 -11.34
N ASN A 234 4.02 -23.35 -10.08
CA ASN A 234 4.66 -24.38 -9.28
C ASN A 234 3.66 -25.40 -8.69
N ASN A 235 2.36 -25.22 -8.87
CA ASN A 235 1.30 -26.10 -8.39
C ASN A 235 1.43 -26.47 -6.89
N ILE A 236 1.89 -25.53 -6.06
CA ILE A 236 2.13 -25.79 -4.63
C ILE A 236 0.90 -25.51 -3.74
N LEU A 237 -0.08 -24.77 -4.26
CA LEU A 237 -1.37 -24.48 -3.64
C LEU A 237 -2.43 -24.29 -4.72
N ASP A 238 -3.60 -24.88 -4.53
CA ASP A 238 -4.78 -24.65 -5.36
C ASP A 238 -5.62 -23.48 -4.80
N ILE A 239 -5.03 -22.30 -4.74
CA ILE A 239 -5.69 -21.05 -4.29
C ILE A 239 -5.32 -19.92 -5.23
N ASP A 240 -6.33 -19.38 -5.89
CA ASP A 240 -6.21 -18.13 -6.65
C ASP A 240 -6.51 -16.92 -5.76
N TYR A 241 -5.45 -16.27 -5.28
CA TYR A 241 -5.56 -15.11 -4.41
C TYR A 241 -6.20 -13.90 -5.10
N THR A 242 -6.12 -13.82 -6.44
CA THR A 242 -6.71 -12.71 -7.22
C THR A 242 -8.23 -12.74 -7.25
N LYS A 243 -8.87 -13.86 -6.86
CA LYS A 243 -10.33 -13.92 -6.65
C LYS A 243 -10.80 -13.19 -5.40
N TYR A 244 -9.91 -12.98 -4.44
CA TYR A 244 -10.22 -12.38 -3.13
C TYR A 244 -9.66 -10.98 -2.98
N ILE A 245 -8.50 -10.72 -3.60
CA ILE A 245 -7.72 -9.50 -3.41
C ILE A 245 -7.40 -8.88 -4.76
N GLY A 246 -7.83 -7.65 -4.95
CA GLY A 246 -7.43 -6.82 -6.08
C GLY A 246 -6.27 -5.90 -5.74
N SER A 247 -5.70 -5.29 -6.77
CA SER A 247 -4.71 -4.22 -6.63
C SER A 247 -4.98 -3.09 -7.60
N VAL A 248 -4.59 -1.88 -7.22
CA VAL A 248 -4.59 -0.71 -8.09
C VAL A 248 -3.18 -0.15 -8.21
N PRO A 249 -2.84 0.43 -9.36
CA PRO A 249 -1.58 1.12 -9.52
C PRO A 249 -1.57 2.40 -8.69
N PHE A 250 -0.37 2.86 -8.41
CA PHE A 250 -0.08 4.04 -7.62
C PHE A 250 1.07 4.79 -8.24
N LEU A 251 0.99 6.13 -8.25
CA LEU A 251 1.94 6.98 -8.94
C LEU A 251 2.29 8.22 -8.16
N ARG A 252 3.55 8.64 -8.25
CA ARG A 252 4.04 9.95 -7.87
C ARG A 252 4.82 10.57 -9.01
N ILE A 253 4.55 11.85 -9.26
CA ILE A 253 5.34 12.69 -10.18
C ILE A 253 5.95 13.80 -9.35
N PHE A 254 7.27 13.91 -9.39
CA PHE A 254 8.00 15.03 -8.80
C PHE A 254 8.48 15.94 -9.90
N THR A 255 8.40 17.26 -9.68
CA THR A 255 8.92 18.28 -10.59
C THR A 255 9.95 19.15 -9.88
N TYR A 256 11.00 19.51 -10.61
CA TYR A 256 12.01 20.45 -10.15
C TYR A 256 11.89 21.78 -10.90
N HIS A 257 12.11 22.86 -10.16
CA HIS A 257 11.94 24.24 -10.58
C HIS A 257 13.17 25.04 -10.16
N LYS A 258 14.08 25.30 -11.11
CA LYS A 258 15.38 25.97 -10.83
C LYS A 258 15.19 27.33 -10.16
N ASN A 259 14.21 28.12 -10.63
CA ASN A 259 13.89 29.46 -10.14
C ASN A 259 12.79 29.49 -9.08
N GLY A 260 12.41 28.30 -8.54
CA GLY A 260 11.25 28.14 -7.65
C GLY A 260 9.95 27.94 -8.40
N HIS A 261 9.02 27.24 -7.81
CA HIS A 261 7.71 26.98 -8.43
C HIS A 261 6.74 28.17 -8.29
N ASN A 262 6.95 29.06 -7.33
CA ASN A 262 6.17 30.28 -7.05
C ASN A 262 4.63 30.09 -6.90
N LEU A 263 4.17 28.85 -6.69
CA LEU A 263 2.77 28.55 -6.43
C LEU A 263 2.40 28.99 -5.01
N LYS A 264 1.33 29.79 -4.88
CA LYS A 264 0.75 30.20 -3.60
C LYS A 264 -0.31 29.18 -3.17
N ILE A 265 0.13 28.00 -2.75
CA ILE A 265 -0.72 26.90 -2.29
C ILE A 265 -0.20 26.35 -0.95
N ASP A 266 -1.05 25.66 -0.22
CA ASP A 266 -0.67 25.00 1.02
C ASP A 266 0.31 23.85 0.79
N ARG A 267 0.86 23.29 1.87
CA ARG A 267 1.76 22.17 1.76
C ARG A 267 1.10 20.93 1.17
N TYR A 268 -0.16 20.69 1.47
CA TYR A 268 -0.90 19.52 1.03
C TYR A 268 -2.24 19.92 0.41
N ASN A 269 -2.42 19.60 -0.86
CA ASN A 269 -3.57 20.05 -1.64
C ASN A 269 -4.22 18.89 -2.38
N ILE A 270 -5.56 18.88 -2.42
CA ILE A 270 -6.37 17.99 -3.26
C ILE A 270 -6.89 18.78 -4.44
N THR A 271 -6.89 18.17 -5.62
CA THR A 271 -7.43 18.71 -6.86
C THR A 271 -8.56 17.83 -7.38
N ASP A 272 -9.49 18.40 -8.13
CA ASP A 272 -10.59 17.68 -8.82
C ASP A 272 -10.20 17.20 -10.22
N ASN A 273 -8.91 17.20 -10.52
CA ASN A 273 -8.38 16.78 -11.81
C ASN A 273 -7.42 15.58 -11.68
N ARG A 274 -6.78 15.17 -12.78
CA ARG A 274 -5.93 13.97 -12.83
C ARG A 274 -4.64 14.04 -12.02
N LEU A 275 -4.27 15.18 -11.47
CA LEU A 275 -3.14 15.28 -10.52
C LEU A 275 -3.51 14.70 -9.15
N GLU A 276 -4.78 14.74 -8.78
CA GLU A 276 -5.41 14.35 -7.52
C GLU A 276 -4.82 15.09 -6.31
N LYS A 277 -3.52 14.98 -6.09
CA LYS A 277 -2.84 15.64 -4.95
C LYS A 277 -1.57 16.33 -5.39
N ILE A 278 -1.37 17.55 -4.87
CA ILE A 278 -0.13 18.30 -5.00
C ILE A 278 0.44 18.53 -3.61
N ILE A 279 1.70 18.15 -3.41
CA ILE A 279 2.40 18.32 -2.13
C ILE A 279 3.65 19.17 -2.35
N VAL A 280 3.73 20.29 -1.64
CA VAL A 280 4.91 21.15 -1.66
C VAL A 280 5.98 20.50 -0.79
N MET A 281 7.10 20.14 -1.41
CA MET A 281 8.25 19.54 -0.74
C MET A 281 9.23 20.63 -0.29
N SER A 282 9.55 21.58 -1.19
CA SER A 282 10.34 22.80 -0.96
C SER A 282 9.99 23.81 -2.04
N ASP A 283 10.57 24.99 -1.99
CA ASP A 283 10.37 26.04 -3.01
C ASP A 283 10.74 25.59 -4.43
N LYS A 284 11.62 24.60 -4.54
CA LYS A 284 12.11 24.09 -5.83
C LYS A 284 11.59 22.70 -6.20
N VAL A 285 10.96 21.99 -5.31
CA VAL A 285 10.48 20.63 -5.57
C VAL A 285 9.03 20.48 -5.18
N LEU A 286 8.21 20.06 -6.14
CA LEU A 286 6.84 19.66 -5.92
C LEU A 286 6.68 18.14 -6.13
N MET A 287 5.91 17.47 -5.31
CA MET A 287 5.20 16.26 -5.73
C MET A 287 3.94 16.74 -6.42
N ILE A 288 4.04 16.97 -7.74
CA ILE A 288 2.98 17.61 -8.54
C ILE A 288 1.79 16.68 -8.79
N SER A 289 1.99 15.39 -8.66
CA SER A 289 0.89 14.41 -8.68
C SER A 289 1.18 13.28 -7.72
N TYR A 290 0.16 12.93 -6.96
CA TYR A 290 0.08 11.74 -6.16
C TYR A 290 -1.30 11.12 -6.36
N CYS A 291 -1.37 10.13 -7.20
CA CYS A 291 -2.62 9.52 -7.61
C CYS A 291 -2.55 8.00 -7.67
N ASP A 292 -3.70 7.37 -7.73
CA ASP A 292 -3.85 5.93 -7.84
C ASP A 292 -4.83 5.56 -8.99
N ASN A 293 -5.09 4.27 -9.11
CA ASN A 293 -6.12 3.69 -9.98
C ASN A 293 -6.01 4.20 -11.44
N LEU A 294 -7.10 4.68 -12.02
CA LEU A 294 -7.16 5.08 -13.43
C LEU A 294 -6.28 6.30 -13.76
N ASN A 295 -6.12 7.23 -12.82
CA ASN A 295 -5.26 8.40 -13.03
C ASN A 295 -3.78 8.01 -13.03
N ALA A 296 -3.36 7.11 -12.14
CA ALA A 296 -2.00 6.57 -12.16
C ALA A 296 -1.70 5.84 -13.48
N LEU A 297 -2.65 5.04 -13.98
CA LEU A 297 -2.51 4.34 -15.26
C LEU A 297 -2.46 5.30 -16.45
N TYR A 298 -3.29 6.37 -16.43
CA TYR A 298 -3.28 7.41 -17.45
C TYR A 298 -1.91 8.08 -17.58
N TRP A 299 -1.36 8.57 -16.45
CA TRP A 299 -0.06 9.22 -16.43
C TRP A 299 1.07 8.28 -16.83
N TYR A 300 1.01 7.01 -16.40
CA TYR A 300 2.00 6.00 -16.77
C TYR A 300 2.01 5.74 -18.29
N LYS A 301 0.85 5.55 -18.90
CA LYS A 301 0.74 5.36 -20.34
C LYS A 301 1.25 6.59 -21.12
N LEU A 302 0.88 7.79 -20.67
CA LEU A 302 1.34 9.03 -21.28
C LEU A 302 2.86 9.18 -21.15
N TYR A 303 3.44 8.91 -19.98
CA TYR A 303 4.89 8.95 -19.76
C TYR A 303 5.64 7.95 -20.65
N LYS A 304 5.12 6.75 -20.81
CA LYS A 304 5.70 5.72 -21.69
C LYS A 304 5.66 6.12 -23.16
N SER A 305 4.64 6.82 -23.58
CA SER A 305 4.52 7.28 -24.98
C SER A 305 5.36 8.53 -25.24
N ASN A 306 5.34 9.50 -24.35
CA ASN A 306 6.06 10.77 -24.53
C ASN A 306 6.20 11.54 -23.19
N LYS A 307 7.43 11.61 -22.67
CA LYS A 307 7.74 12.36 -21.45
C LYS A 307 7.42 13.86 -21.57
N LEU A 308 7.64 14.48 -22.71
CA LEU A 308 7.37 15.92 -22.93
C LEU A 308 5.88 16.24 -22.86
N LYS A 309 5.02 15.36 -23.40
CA LYS A 309 3.57 15.50 -23.26
C LYS A 309 3.09 15.44 -21.81
N VAL A 310 3.78 14.73 -20.92
CA VAL A 310 3.45 14.77 -19.49
C VAL A 310 3.69 16.16 -18.93
N ILE A 311 4.85 16.75 -19.21
CA ILE A 311 5.20 18.10 -18.75
C ILE A 311 4.21 19.14 -19.29
N GLU A 312 3.93 19.12 -20.59
CA GLU A 312 2.95 20.01 -21.22
C GLU A 312 1.56 19.88 -20.57
N LYS A 313 1.09 18.64 -20.37
CA LYS A 313 -0.20 18.40 -19.74
C LYS A 313 -0.27 18.91 -18.30
N ILE A 314 0.79 18.74 -17.53
CA ILE A 314 0.89 19.27 -16.16
C ILE A 314 0.82 20.80 -16.21
N LYS A 315 1.63 21.45 -17.04
CA LYS A 315 1.62 22.92 -17.22
C LYS A 315 0.23 23.45 -17.53
N ASN A 316 -0.47 22.82 -18.49
CA ASN A 316 -1.82 23.20 -18.88
C ASN A 316 -2.83 23.04 -17.73
N ILE A 317 -2.74 21.96 -16.95
CA ILE A 317 -3.61 21.77 -15.77
C ILE A 317 -3.37 22.87 -14.74
N ILE A 318 -2.10 23.18 -14.42
CA ILE A 318 -1.75 24.21 -13.44
C ILE A 318 -2.19 25.59 -13.95
N LYS A 319 -1.97 25.92 -15.23
CA LYS A 319 -2.41 27.17 -15.82
C LYS A 319 -3.92 27.36 -15.71
N ASN A 320 -4.69 26.34 -16.06
CA ASN A 320 -6.15 26.39 -16.00
C ASN A 320 -6.71 26.45 -14.57
N MET A 321 -6.05 25.76 -13.62
CA MET A 321 -6.51 25.68 -12.24
C MET A 321 -6.12 26.89 -11.40
N LEU A 322 -4.89 27.38 -11.56
CA LEU A 322 -4.30 28.41 -10.71
C LEU A 322 -3.96 29.71 -11.43
N ASN A 323 -4.23 29.80 -12.73
CA ASN A 323 -3.80 30.91 -13.61
C ASN A 323 -2.30 31.22 -13.49
N HIS A 324 -1.47 30.18 -13.37
CA HIS A 324 -0.04 30.28 -13.15
C HIS A 324 0.74 29.52 -14.23
N ASP A 325 1.72 30.18 -14.83
CA ASP A 325 2.62 29.57 -15.81
C ASP A 325 3.78 28.86 -15.07
N LEU A 326 3.66 27.55 -14.97
CA LEU A 326 4.64 26.75 -14.23
C LEU A 326 5.80 26.35 -15.14
N GLU A 327 7.02 26.78 -14.79
CA GLU A 327 8.25 26.27 -15.42
C GLU A 327 8.68 24.96 -14.76
N ILE A 328 8.98 23.94 -15.57
CA ILE A 328 9.43 22.63 -15.09
C ILE A 328 10.75 22.30 -15.78
N ASP A 329 11.82 22.25 -15.00
CA ASP A 329 13.18 21.95 -15.50
C ASP A 329 13.49 20.47 -15.54
N ASP A 330 12.96 19.68 -14.57
CA ASP A 330 13.13 18.24 -14.52
C ASP A 330 11.94 17.55 -13.89
N ILE A 331 11.77 16.25 -14.21
CA ILE A 331 10.66 15.42 -13.74
C ILE A 331 11.16 14.04 -13.35
N ASN A 332 10.77 13.59 -12.16
CA ASN A 332 10.96 12.22 -11.69
C ASN A 332 9.61 11.52 -11.58
N PHE A 333 9.50 10.34 -12.19
CA PHE A 333 8.27 9.58 -12.33
C PHE A 333 8.39 8.23 -11.63
N VAL A 334 7.53 7.99 -10.64
CA VAL A 334 7.54 6.76 -9.85
C VAL A 334 6.18 6.07 -9.97
N TYR A 335 6.18 4.89 -10.57
CA TYR A 335 4.97 4.10 -10.80
C TYR A 335 5.10 2.71 -10.18
N TRP A 336 4.07 2.31 -9.44
CA TRP A 336 3.93 0.99 -8.86
C TRP A 336 2.69 0.32 -9.44
N ASN A 337 2.88 -0.73 -10.22
CA ASN A 337 1.77 -1.44 -10.87
C ASN A 337 0.79 -2.07 -9.86
N GLU A 338 1.32 -2.58 -8.75
CA GLU A 338 0.55 -3.07 -7.60
C GLU A 338 0.85 -2.17 -6.40
N GLY A 339 0.29 -0.96 -6.45
CA GLY A 339 0.55 0.07 -5.46
C GLY A 339 -0.17 -0.16 -4.14
N ILE A 340 -1.45 -0.47 -4.20
CA ILE A 340 -2.36 -0.67 -3.07
C ILE A 340 -3.21 -1.90 -3.35
N HIS A 341 -3.54 -2.67 -2.30
CA HIS A 341 -4.45 -3.80 -2.39
C HIS A 341 -5.79 -3.50 -1.71
N TYR A 342 -6.82 -4.23 -2.13
CA TYR A 342 -8.15 -4.18 -1.52
C TYR A 342 -8.81 -5.56 -1.58
N PHE A 343 -9.72 -5.86 -0.65
CA PHE A 343 -10.55 -7.07 -0.72
C PHE A 343 -11.73 -6.84 -1.65
N TYR A 344 -11.99 -7.79 -2.54
CA TYR A 344 -13.26 -7.85 -3.26
C TYR A 344 -14.42 -8.20 -2.33
N PRO A 345 -15.67 -7.79 -2.64
CA PRO A 345 -16.86 -8.24 -1.91
C PRO A 345 -16.94 -9.76 -1.86
N GLN A 346 -17.09 -10.30 -0.63
CA GLN A 346 -17.12 -11.76 -0.39
C GLN A 346 -18.49 -12.23 0.06
N LYS A 347 -19.09 -13.12 -0.72
CA LYS A 347 -20.46 -13.61 -0.51
C LYS A 347 -20.65 -14.46 0.75
N ASN A 348 -19.76 -15.40 0.98
CA ASN A 348 -19.98 -16.53 1.88
C ASN A 348 -18.98 -16.61 3.04
N ILE A 349 -17.99 -15.73 3.10
CA ILE A 349 -16.95 -15.78 4.12
C ILE A 349 -16.80 -14.44 4.82
N LYS A 350 -16.76 -14.45 6.14
CA LYS A 350 -16.44 -13.24 6.93
C LYS A 350 -14.96 -12.87 6.74
N LEU A 351 -14.65 -11.59 6.64
CA LEU A 351 -13.32 -11.08 6.37
C LEU A 351 -12.23 -11.66 7.30
N ASN A 352 -12.49 -11.78 8.60
CA ASN A 352 -11.52 -12.35 9.54
C ASN A 352 -11.21 -13.83 9.26
N LYS A 353 -12.23 -14.60 8.84
CA LYS A 353 -12.03 -16.00 8.42
C LYS A 353 -11.27 -16.08 7.11
N LEU A 354 -11.59 -15.20 6.16
CA LEU A 354 -10.86 -15.09 4.89
C LEU A 354 -9.38 -14.77 5.11
N ILE A 355 -9.08 -13.72 5.89
CA ILE A 355 -7.70 -13.34 6.20
C ILE A 355 -6.95 -14.49 6.88
N LYS A 356 -7.58 -15.18 7.83
CA LYS A 356 -6.97 -16.33 8.50
C LYS A 356 -6.65 -17.46 7.50
N PHE A 357 -7.59 -17.83 6.65
CA PHE A 357 -7.44 -18.86 5.62
C PHE A 357 -6.31 -18.49 4.64
N LEU A 358 -6.34 -17.31 4.06
CA LEU A 358 -5.33 -16.85 3.11
C LEU A 358 -3.94 -16.63 3.73
N SER A 359 -3.87 -16.31 5.03
CA SER A 359 -2.59 -16.10 5.73
C SER A 359 -1.87 -17.41 6.07
N HIS A 360 -2.60 -18.52 6.19
CA HIS A 360 -2.05 -19.82 6.57
C HIS A 360 -2.85 -20.93 5.87
N PRO A 361 -2.62 -21.07 4.55
CA PRO A 361 -3.39 -22.00 3.71
C PRO A 361 -3.06 -23.47 3.96
N THR A 362 -1.83 -23.77 4.37
CA THR A 362 -1.36 -25.12 4.75
C THR A 362 -0.42 -25.04 5.94
N ASP A 363 -0.07 -26.18 6.53
CA ASP A 363 0.78 -26.24 7.73
C ASP A 363 2.16 -25.61 7.58
N ASN A 364 2.70 -25.58 6.38
CA ASN A 364 4.08 -25.15 6.12
C ASN A 364 4.18 -23.94 5.18
N ILE A 365 3.04 -23.33 4.76
CA ILE A 365 3.00 -22.14 3.93
C ILE A 365 2.25 -21.04 4.66
N TYR A 366 2.89 -19.89 4.72
CA TYR A 366 2.37 -18.67 5.34
C TYR A 366 2.41 -17.53 4.34
N VAL A 367 1.43 -16.63 4.43
CA VAL A 367 1.37 -15.43 3.58
C VAL A 367 1.16 -14.21 4.46
N CYS A 368 2.03 -13.23 4.33
CA CYS A 368 1.89 -11.92 4.97
C CYS A 368 2.12 -10.78 3.96
N GLY A 369 1.76 -9.60 4.34
CA GLY A 369 1.85 -8.41 3.50
C GLY A 369 0.68 -7.48 3.77
N GLU A 370 0.80 -6.27 3.30
CA GLU A 370 -0.26 -5.26 3.39
C GLU A 370 -1.58 -5.78 2.78
N MET A 371 -1.49 -6.60 1.72
CA MET A 371 -2.64 -7.19 1.03
C MET A 371 -3.53 -8.06 1.94
N LEU A 372 -2.98 -8.66 2.99
CA LEU A 372 -3.68 -9.51 3.95
C LEU A 372 -3.79 -8.84 5.33
N SER A 373 -4.11 -7.57 5.38
CA SER A 373 -4.26 -6.83 6.63
C SER A 373 -5.58 -6.10 6.75
N TYR A 374 -5.92 -5.66 7.96
CA TYR A 374 -7.03 -4.74 8.19
C TYR A 374 -6.66 -3.27 7.89
N LYS A 375 -5.43 -3.00 7.48
CA LYS A 375 -4.88 -1.69 7.15
C LYS A 375 -4.18 -1.73 5.79
N GLN A 376 -4.93 -2.15 4.76
CA GLN A 376 -4.46 -2.14 3.38
C GLN A 376 -4.05 -0.71 2.96
N GLY A 377 -3.07 -0.60 2.07
CA GLY A 377 -2.51 0.69 1.65
C GLY A 377 -1.46 1.29 2.60
N TRP A 378 -1.29 0.75 3.82
CA TRP A 378 -0.41 1.30 4.84
C TRP A 378 0.74 0.37 5.23
N VAL A 379 1.89 0.95 5.62
CA VAL A 379 3.01 0.19 6.23
C VAL A 379 2.55 -0.51 7.52
N GLU A 380 1.63 0.10 8.26
CA GLU A 380 0.96 -0.50 9.42
C GLU A 380 0.42 -1.90 9.12
N GLY A 381 -0.27 -2.06 7.98
CA GLY A 381 -0.83 -3.34 7.57
C GLY A 381 0.23 -4.39 7.26
N SER A 382 1.36 -3.99 6.68
CA SER A 382 2.50 -4.88 6.46
C SER A 382 3.04 -5.44 7.79
N ILE A 383 3.18 -4.61 8.81
CA ILE A 383 3.68 -5.00 10.13
C ILE A 383 2.63 -5.82 10.88
N GLU A 384 1.35 -5.40 10.85
CA GLU A 384 0.22 -6.13 11.45
C GLU A 384 0.15 -7.57 10.94
N SER A 385 0.26 -7.76 9.63
CA SER A 385 0.21 -9.10 9.02
C SER A 385 1.40 -9.98 9.45
N ALA A 386 2.60 -9.41 9.56
CA ALA A 386 3.78 -10.09 10.08
C ALA A 386 3.63 -10.47 11.57
N ASP A 387 3.10 -9.56 12.39
CA ASP A 387 2.79 -9.83 13.80
C ASP A 387 1.79 -11.00 13.96
N ARG A 388 0.79 -11.06 13.07
CA ARG A 388 -0.21 -12.15 13.06
C ARG A 388 0.43 -13.49 12.74
N ILE A 389 1.28 -13.58 11.70
CA ILE A 389 2.01 -14.81 11.38
C ILE A 389 2.91 -15.21 12.55
N TYR A 390 3.64 -14.28 13.14
CA TYR A 390 4.50 -14.58 14.26
C TYR A 390 3.75 -15.15 15.48
N LYS A 391 2.54 -14.65 15.75
CA LYS A 391 1.67 -15.20 16.80
C LYS A 391 1.21 -16.63 16.48
N LEU A 392 0.85 -16.91 15.23
CA LEU A 392 0.47 -18.27 14.79
C LEU A 392 1.63 -19.26 14.99
N LEU A 393 2.86 -18.85 14.66
CA LEU A 393 4.06 -19.66 14.84
C LEU A 393 4.39 -19.91 16.31
N LYS A 394 4.13 -18.95 17.21
CA LYS A 394 4.34 -19.12 18.65
C LYS A 394 3.36 -20.11 19.31
N ILE A 395 2.15 -20.21 18.79
CA ILE A 395 1.13 -21.12 19.35
C ILE A 395 1.42 -22.57 18.98
N LYS A 396 2.18 -22.80 17.91
CA LYS A 396 2.58 -24.15 17.45
C LYS A 396 3.84 -24.69 18.15
N ILE A 397 4.45 -23.91 19.06
CA ILE A 397 5.62 -24.29 19.87
C ILE A 397 5.22 -24.50 21.33
#